data_ee24bb4a6cbbb858acfb5db3b5419518
#
_entry.id   ee24bb4a6cbbb858acfb5db3b5419518
#
_cell.length_a   1.000
_cell.length_b   1.000
_cell.length_c   1.000
_cell.angle_alpha   90.00
_cell.angle_beta   90.00
_cell.angle_gamma   90.00
#
_symmetry.space_group_name_H-M   'P 1'
#
loop_
_entity.id
_entity.type
_entity.pdbx_description
1 polymer ?
#
loop_
_entity_poly.entity_id
_entity_poly.type
_entity_poly.pdbx_seq_one_letter_code
_entity_poly.pdbx_strand_id
1 'polypeptide(L)'
;MNWKQPKVYAVKHKDEATRANSRSGGIFTALSDQVLSNCGVVYGCVLMDDFNAVHIRADNEEDRNRMRGSKYIQSKLGDTFKSVKADLDAQKSVLFSGTSCQVAGLKKYLGKEYDNLFCVDIVCHGVPSKKVWNTYLHWQEQKNHSKVAGVNFRNKRDFGWRDHVETLYFENGKFTSSRVFKELFYGHTVLRPSCYECPYKSVMHPGDITIADYWGIEKAAPEFDDNKGVSLVLVNNETGENAFEQVKDKLIWKQTKLEDSMQPPLKAPFPKPANREQFWSDFENKSFEYVAKKYGGIGFKNDAKSFMRKIKRKIKKLVVKGGKRNTSTI
;
A
#
# COMPACT_ATOMS: atom_id res chain seq x y z
N MET A 1 -12.34 -19.53 -16.80
CA MET A 1 -13.07 -20.14 -15.64
C MET A 1 -13.09 -19.16 -14.49
N ASN A 2 -14.26 -18.84 -13.92
CA ASN A 2 -14.31 -18.05 -12.70
C ASN A 2 -13.90 -18.94 -11.52
N TRP A 3 -12.74 -18.67 -10.93
CA TRP A 3 -12.27 -19.37 -9.75
C TRP A 3 -13.13 -19.00 -8.53
N LYS A 4 -13.47 -20.00 -7.71
CA LYS A 4 -14.24 -19.75 -6.49
C LYS A 4 -13.42 -19.05 -5.41
N GLN A 5 -12.09 -19.16 -5.46
CA GLN A 5 -11.16 -18.55 -4.54
C GLN A 5 -9.81 -18.31 -5.26
N PRO A 6 -9.05 -17.25 -4.88
CA PRO A 6 -7.73 -17.00 -5.42
C PRO A 6 -6.71 -18.04 -4.94
N LYS A 7 -5.68 -18.30 -5.74
CA LYS A 7 -4.46 -18.95 -5.26
C LYS A 7 -3.61 -17.93 -4.51
N VAL A 8 -3.04 -18.33 -3.39
CA VAL A 8 -2.35 -17.40 -2.45
C VAL A 8 -0.87 -17.72 -2.37
N TYR A 9 -0.04 -16.69 -2.51
CA TYR A 9 1.41 -16.82 -2.43
C TYR A 9 2.04 -15.76 -1.54
N ALA A 10 3.09 -16.17 -0.81
CA ALA A 10 4.07 -15.30 -0.19
C ALA A 10 5.24 -15.11 -1.17
N VAL A 11 5.61 -13.87 -1.45
CA VAL A 11 6.56 -13.56 -2.52
C VAL A 11 7.59 -12.53 -2.10
N LYS A 12 8.87 -12.79 -2.43
CA LYS A 12 9.99 -11.87 -2.35
C LYS A 12 10.73 -11.84 -3.68
N HIS A 13 11.12 -10.68 -4.16
CA HIS A 13 12.00 -10.54 -5.32
C HIS A 13 13.40 -11.04 -4.97
N LYS A 14 14.06 -11.79 -5.87
CA LYS A 14 15.43 -12.29 -5.67
C LYS A 14 16.44 -11.14 -5.62
N ASP A 15 16.23 -10.10 -6.44
CA ASP A 15 17.06 -8.90 -6.38
C ASP A 15 16.70 -8.07 -5.14
N GLU A 16 17.66 -7.96 -4.23
CA GLU A 16 17.52 -7.24 -2.95
C GLU A 16 17.33 -5.73 -3.16
N ALA A 17 17.89 -5.13 -4.21
CA ALA A 17 17.72 -3.71 -4.50
C ALA A 17 16.28 -3.41 -4.92
N THR A 18 15.69 -4.22 -5.79
CA THR A 18 14.27 -4.15 -6.18
C THR A 18 13.37 -4.32 -4.96
N ARG A 19 13.67 -5.31 -4.11
CA ARG A 19 12.91 -5.55 -2.88
C ARG A 19 13.02 -4.38 -1.90
N ALA A 20 14.21 -3.80 -1.72
CA ALA A 20 14.44 -2.65 -0.84
C ALA A 20 13.65 -1.41 -1.29
N ASN A 21 13.64 -1.16 -2.61
CA ASN A 21 12.94 -0.02 -3.21
C ASN A 21 11.43 -0.25 -3.40
N SER A 22 10.93 -1.45 -3.13
CA SER A 22 9.51 -1.76 -3.16
C SER A 22 8.87 -1.57 -1.78
N ARG A 23 7.55 -1.35 -1.72
CA ARG A 23 6.85 -1.27 -0.43
C ARG A 23 6.93 -2.61 0.33
N SER A 24 6.74 -3.72 -0.38
CA SER A 24 6.71 -5.06 0.20
C SER A 24 7.78 -5.96 -0.44
N GLY A 25 7.42 -7.12 -0.95
CA GLY A 25 8.32 -8.11 -1.54
C GLY A 25 8.81 -7.82 -2.96
N GLY A 26 8.22 -6.87 -3.69
CA GLY A 26 8.70 -6.47 -5.03
C GLY A 26 7.96 -7.10 -6.22
N ILE A 27 6.85 -7.80 -6.01
CA ILE A 27 6.09 -8.47 -7.08
C ILE A 27 5.63 -7.51 -8.19
N PHE A 28 5.21 -6.28 -7.87
CA PHE A 28 4.81 -5.29 -8.88
C PHE A 28 5.93 -5.03 -9.88
N THR A 29 7.17 -4.95 -9.42
CA THR A 29 8.33 -4.75 -10.30
C THR A 29 8.51 -5.94 -11.23
N ALA A 30 8.51 -7.17 -10.73
CA ALA A 30 8.65 -8.36 -11.57
C ALA A 30 7.59 -8.44 -12.67
N LEU A 31 6.30 -8.21 -12.32
CA LEU A 31 5.20 -8.22 -13.28
C LEU A 31 5.30 -7.10 -14.33
N SER A 32 5.67 -5.90 -13.89
CA SER A 32 5.81 -4.76 -14.80
C SER A 32 7.06 -4.85 -15.69
N ASP A 33 8.18 -5.42 -15.19
CA ASP A 33 9.36 -5.72 -16.01
C ASP A 33 9.04 -6.67 -17.15
N GLN A 34 8.22 -7.70 -16.88
CA GLN A 34 7.80 -8.67 -17.89
C GLN A 34 6.98 -8.00 -19.01
N VAL A 35 6.10 -7.05 -18.66
CA VAL A 35 5.32 -6.32 -19.66
C VAL A 35 6.21 -5.38 -20.46
N LEU A 36 7.09 -4.62 -19.81
CA LEU A 36 8.00 -3.68 -20.47
C LEU A 36 9.01 -4.39 -21.38
N SER A 37 9.55 -5.56 -20.97
CA SER A 37 10.48 -6.34 -21.80
C SER A 37 9.86 -6.87 -23.08
N ASN A 38 8.53 -7.00 -23.12
CA ASN A 38 7.75 -7.37 -24.29
C ASN A 38 7.19 -6.13 -25.04
N CYS A 39 7.84 -4.98 -24.92
CA CYS A 39 7.43 -3.72 -25.56
C CYS A 39 5.99 -3.27 -25.18
N GLY A 40 5.47 -3.76 -24.07
CA GLY A 40 4.18 -3.36 -23.50
C GLY A 40 4.28 -2.05 -22.72
N VAL A 41 3.16 -1.65 -22.13
CA VAL A 41 3.05 -0.40 -21.36
C VAL A 41 2.44 -0.67 -19.98
N VAL A 42 2.84 0.14 -19.01
CA VAL A 42 2.38 0.04 -17.62
C VAL A 42 1.68 1.34 -17.22
N TYR A 43 0.48 1.21 -16.68
CA TYR A 43 -0.26 2.31 -16.08
C TYR A 43 -0.28 2.14 -14.55
N GLY A 44 0.13 3.17 -13.84
CA GLY A 44 0.18 3.10 -12.37
C GLY A 44 0.27 4.47 -11.71
N CYS A 45 0.10 4.47 -10.40
CA CYS A 45 0.06 5.68 -9.60
C CYS A 45 1.47 6.17 -9.25
N VAL A 46 1.75 7.46 -9.52
CA VAL A 46 2.96 8.16 -9.07
C VAL A 46 2.60 9.31 -8.14
N LEU A 47 3.57 9.78 -7.36
CA LEU A 47 3.50 11.05 -6.64
C LEU A 47 4.21 12.11 -7.47
N MET A 48 3.52 13.21 -7.75
CA MET A 48 4.09 14.36 -8.47
C MET A 48 4.81 15.30 -7.49
N ASP A 49 5.56 16.28 -8.02
CA ASP A 49 6.32 17.23 -7.22
C ASP A 49 5.43 18.12 -6.32
N ASP A 50 4.17 18.32 -6.70
CA ASP A 50 3.15 18.98 -5.90
C ASP A 50 2.49 18.05 -4.85
N PHE A 51 3.02 16.84 -4.68
CA PHE A 51 2.52 15.79 -3.79
C PHE A 51 1.08 15.36 -4.07
N ASN A 52 0.61 15.54 -5.29
CA ASN A 52 -0.59 14.92 -5.80
C ASN A 52 -0.27 13.54 -6.37
N ALA A 53 -1.13 12.57 -6.08
CA ALA A 53 -1.04 11.27 -6.74
C ALA A 53 -1.80 11.32 -8.07
N VAL A 54 -1.17 10.80 -9.13
CA VAL A 54 -1.76 10.71 -10.47
C VAL A 54 -1.44 9.36 -11.09
N HIS A 55 -2.28 8.87 -11.99
CA HIS A 55 -1.91 7.75 -12.85
C HIS A 55 -1.18 8.27 -14.08
N ILE A 56 -0.06 7.64 -14.39
CA ILE A 56 0.70 7.89 -15.60
C ILE A 56 0.85 6.61 -16.42
N ARG A 57 1.22 6.77 -17.69
CA ARG A 57 1.68 5.72 -18.60
C ARG A 57 3.19 5.64 -18.53
N ALA A 58 3.75 4.45 -18.51
CA ALA A 58 5.17 4.18 -18.61
C ALA A 58 5.42 3.11 -19.69
N ASP A 59 6.40 3.34 -20.54
CA ASP A 59 6.94 2.37 -21.50
C ASP A 59 8.44 2.12 -21.26
N ASN A 60 8.94 2.57 -20.13
CA ASN A 60 10.32 2.42 -19.66
C ASN A 60 10.37 2.17 -18.15
N GLU A 61 11.54 1.71 -17.68
CA GLU A 61 11.73 1.38 -16.27
C GLU A 61 11.78 2.61 -15.36
N GLU A 62 12.29 3.75 -15.82
CA GLU A 62 12.45 4.95 -15.02
C GLU A 62 11.07 5.45 -14.54
N ASP A 63 10.14 5.66 -15.45
CA ASP A 63 8.79 6.07 -15.12
C ASP A 63 8.03 5.01 -14.32
N ARG A 64 8.19 3.71 -14.65
CA ARG A 64 7.63 2.62 -13.88
C ARG A 64 8.18 2.59 -12.43
N ASN A 65 9.46 2.91 -12.22
CA ASN A 65 10.05 2.94 -10.90
C ASN A 65 9.40 4.00 -9.98
N ARG A 66 8.92 5.10 -10.54
CA ARG A 66 8.13 6.12 -9.81
C ARG A 66 6.80 5.58 -9.29
N MET A 67 6.27 4.51 -9.88
CA MET A 67 5.03 3.84 -9.42
C MET A 67 5.25 2.98 -8.18
N ARG A 68 6.49 2.59 -7.85
CA ARG A 68 6.81 1.79 -6.66
C ARG A 68 6.37 2.50 -5.37
N GLY A 69 6.01 1.72 -4.38
CA GLY A 69 5.57 2.23 -3.08
C GLY A 69 4.12 2.71 -3.05
N SER A 70 3.49 2.59 -1.89
CA SER A 70 2.11 3.00 -1.67
C SER A 70 2.00 4.52 -1.53
N LYS A 71 1.02 5.14 -2.20
CA LYS A 71 0.62 6.53 -2.04
C LYS A 71 -0.70 6.53 -1.28
N TYR A 72 -0.68 7.00 -0.02
CA TYR A 72 -1.87 6.98 0.84
C TYR A 72 -2.76 8.21 0.63
N ILE A 73 -3.01 8.55 -0.63
CA ILE A 73 -3.90 9.64 -1.08
C ILE A 73 -4.64 9.20 -2.33
N GLN A 74 -5.70 9.92 -2.69
CA GLN A 74 -6.45 9.62 -3.90
C GLN A 74 -5.66 9.98 -5.15
N SER A 75 -5.48 9.01 -6.03
CA SER A 75 -4.88 9.24 -7.35
C SER A 75 -5.92 9.85 -8.32
N LYS A 76 -5.49 10.85 -9.07
CA LYS A 76 -6.24 11.43 -10.19
C LYS A 76 -6.02 10.58 -11.44
N LEU A 77 -7.10 10.09 -12.02
CA LEU A 77 -7.04 9.27 -13.24
C LEU A 77 -6.97 10.15 -14.52
N GLY A 78 -7.63 11.32 -14.54
CA GLY A 78 -7.67 12.15 -15.74
C GLY A 78 -8.17 11.34 -16.94
N ASP A 79 -7.43 11.40 -18.03
CA ASP A 79 -7.70 10.65 -19.28
C ASP A 79 -7.06 9.25 -19.32
N THR A 80 -6.57 8.73 -18.21
CA THR A 80 -5.87 7.42 -18.14
C THR A 80 -6.66 6.31 -18.82
N PHE A 81 -7.97 6.22 -18.58
CA PHE A 81 -8.79 5.15 -19.18
C PHE A 81 -8.89 5.26 -20.70
N LYS A 82 -8.93 6.49 -21.24
CA LYS A 82 -8.87 6.72 -22.69
C LYS A 82 -7.53 6.27 -23.26
N SER A 83 -6.43 6.62 -22.59
CA SER A 83 -5.08 6.23 -23.00
C SER A 83 -4.88 4.72 -22.95
N VAL A 84 -5.36 4.05 -21.89
CA VAL A 84 -5.38 2.58 -21.80
C VAL A 84 -6.13 1.98 -22.98
N LYS A 85 -7.33 2.48 -23.29
CA LYS A 85 -8.12 1.99 -24.42
C LYS A 85 -7.38 2.17 -25.74
N ALA A 86 -6.76 3.31 -25.97
CA ALA A 86 -6.00 3.58 -27.18
C ALA A 86 -4.79 2.63 -27.35
N ASP A 87 -4.02 2.37 -26.28
CA ASP A 87 -2.91 1.39 -26.34
C ASP A 87 -3.42 -0.04 -26.57
N LEU A 88 -4.56 -0.43 -25.95
CA LEU A 88 -5.19 -1.75 -26.18
C LEU A 88 -5.68 -1.91 -27.62
N ASP A 89 -6.35 -0.90 -28.17
CA ASP A 89 -6.83 -0.90 -29.56
C ASP A 89 -5.65 -0.92 -30.57
N ALA A 90 -4.49 -0.35 -30.17
CA ALA A 90 -3.22 -0.45 -30.91
C ALA A 90 -2.45 -1.76 -30.67
N GLN A 91 -3.11 -2.78 -30.08
CA GLN A 91 -2.57 -4.12 -29.84
C GLN A 91 -1.34 -4.15 -28.91
N LYS A 92 -1.10 -3.11 -28.09
CA LYS A 92 -0.05 -3.15 -27.07
C LYS A 92 -0.48 -4.00 -25.88
N SER A 93 0.46 -4.73 -25.31
CA SER A 93 0.26 -5.36 -24.00
C SER A 93 0.21 -4.27 -22.92
N VAL A 94 -0.86 -4.24 -22.12
CA VAL A 94 -1.10 -3.21 -21.12
C VAL A 94 -1.21 -3.83 -19.74
N LEU A 95 -0.35 -3.39 -18.80
CA LEU A 95 -0.55 -3.61 -17.38
C LEU A 95 -1.20 -2.34 -16.78
N PHE A 96 -2.39 -2.48 -16.20
CA PHE A 96 -3.01 -1.43 -15.39
C PHE A 96 -2.96 -1.79 -13.91
N SER A 97 -2.35 -0.93 -13.08
CA SER A 97 -2.31 -1.10 -11.63
C SER A 97 -3.04 0.02 -10.91
N GLY A 98 -3.97 -0.34 -10.02
CA GLY A 98 -4.75 0.62 -9.25
C GLY A 98 -5.40 0.01 -8.01
N THR A 99 -6.28 0.78 -7.37
CA THR A 99 -7.20 0.21 -6.37
C THR A 99 -8.27 -0.63 -7.05
N SER A 100 -8.88 -1.58 -6.34
CA SER A 100 -9.91 -2.46 -6.93
C SER A 100 -11.05 -1.67 -7.60
N CYS A 101 -11.49 -0.56 -6.99
CA CYS A 101 -12.52 0.30 -7.60
C CYS A 101 -12.06 1.01 -8.88
N GLN A 102 -10.75 1.27 -9.03
CA GLN A 102 -10.19 1.83 -10.27
C GLN A 102 -10.09 0.77 -11.36
N VAL A 103 -9.66 -0.45 -11.02
CA VAL A 103 -9.64 -1.60 -11.95
C VAL A 103 -11.05 -1.93 -12.43
N ALA A 104 -12.03 -2.03 -11.52
CA ALA A 104 -13.42 -2.26 -11.88
C ALA A 104 -13.98 -1.13 -12.74
N GLY A 105 -13.63 0.13 -12.44
CA GLY A 105 -13.99 1.29 -13.24
C GLY A 105 -13.41 1.22 -14.66
N LEU A 106 -12.14 0.83 -14.80
CA LEU A 106 -11.51 0.63 -16.11
C LEU A 106 -12.24 -0.46 -16.91
N LYS A 107 -12.42 -1.66 -16.34
CA LYS A 107 -13.11 -2.77 -17.00
C LYS A 107 -14.52 -2.36 -17.48
N LYS A 108 -15.26 -1.61 -16.63
CA LYS A 108 -16.58 -1.08 -17.00
C LYS A 108 -16.50 -0.02 -18.11
N TYR A 109 -15.50 0.86 -18.09
CA TYR A 109 -15.27 1.87 -19.14
C TYR A 109 -14.96 1.22 -20.49
N LEU A 110 -14.15 0.16 -20.52
CA LEU A 110 -13.79 -0.56 -21.73
C LEU A 110 -14.98 -1.29 -22.37
N GLY A 111 -15.94 -1.77 -21.56
CA GLY A 111 -17.19 -2.39 -22.00
C GLY A 111 -17.05 -3.76 -22.67
N LYS A 112 -15.82 -4.24 -22.85
CA LYS A 112 -15.49 -5.58 -23.38
C LYS A 112 -14.20 -6.08 -22.73
N GLU A 113 -13.94 -7.36 -22.85
CA GLU A 113 -12.66 -7.96 -22.49
C GLU A 113 -11.60 -7.70 -23.56
N TYR A 114 -10.34 -7.62 -23.15
CA TYR A 114 -9.17 -7.47 -23.99
C TYR A 114 -8.11 -8.47 -23.56
N ASP A 115 -7.67 -9.34 -24.47
CA ASP A 115 -6.67 -10.38 -24.20
C ASP A 115 -5.28 -9.79 -23.88
N ASN A 116 -5.03 -8.56 -24.34
CA ASN A 116 -3.80 -7.81 -24.10
C ASN A 116 -3.87 -6.88 -22.88
N LEU A 117 -4.91 -6.99 -22.03
CA LEU A 117 -5.02 -6.26 -20.76
C LEU A 117 -4.74 -7.17 -19.56
N PHE A 118 -3.77 -6.77 -18.74
CA PHE A 118 -3.46 -7.39 -17.47
C PHE A 118 -3.69 -6.39 -16.32
N CYS A 119 -4.55 -6.71 -15.37
CA CYS A 119 -4.92 -5.84 -14.26
C CYS A 119 -4.33 -6.31 -12.93
N VAL A 120 -3.58 -5.44 -12.27
CA VAL A 120 -3.05 -5.66 -10.92
C VAL A 120 -3.72 -4.70 -9.95
N ASP A 121 -4.54 -5.19 -9.04
CA ASP A 121 -5.09 -4.36 -8.00
C ASP A 121 -4.42 -4.57 -6.62
N ILE A 122 -4.78 -3.76 -5.66
CA ILE A 122 -4.20 -3.81 -4.32
C ILE A 122 -5.29 -4.12 -3.28
N VAL A 123 -4.90 -4.82 -2.20
CA VAL A 123 -5.72 -4.88 -0.98
C VAL A 123 -5.75 -3.48 -0.36
N CYS A 124 -6.85 -2.76 -0.63
CA CYS A 124 -6.97 -1.35 -0.31
C CYS A 124 -7.58 -1.13 1.08
N HIS A 125 -6.92 -0.38 1.94
CA HIS A 125 -7.44 -0.01 3.26
C HIS A 125 -8.57 1.04 3.18
N GLY A 126 -8.52 1.91 2.18
CA GLY A 126 -9.40 3.06 1.98
C GLY A 126 -8.58 4.25 1.47
N VAL A 127 -9.28 5.31 1.07
CA VAL A 127 -8.65 6.51 0.50
C VAL A 127 -8.95 7.70 1.39
N PRO A 128 -7.93 8.37 1.98
CA PRO A 128 -8.14 9.55 2.80
C PRO A 128 -8.45 10.79 1.97
N SER A 129 -9.02 11.79 2.61
CA SER A 129 -9.30 13.09 2.02
C SER A 129 -8.02 13.81 1.61
N LYS A 130 -7.97 14.29 0.37
CA LYS A 130 -6.89 15.15 -0.13
C LYS A 130 -6.79 16.46 0.66
N LYS A 131 -7.92 17.05 1.10
CA LYS A 131 -7.94 18.26 1.92
C LYS A 131 -7.13 18.05 3.21
N VAL A 132 -7.32 16.91 3.88
CA VAL A 132 -6.57 16.57 5.10
C VAL A 132 -5.08 16.39 4.81
N TRP A 133 -4.73 15.74 3.70
CA TRP A 133 -3.34 15.57 3.28
C TRP A 133 -2.65 16.91 3.03
N ASN A 134 -3.25 17.77 2.24
CA ASN A 134 -2.68 19.09 1.92
C ASN A 134 -2.52 19.95 3.18
N THR A 135 -3.52 19.95 4.08
CA THR A 135 -3.44 20.68 5.35
C THR A 135 -2.35 20.12 6.26
N TYR A 136 -2.16 18.79 6.27
CA TYR A 136 -1.06 18.15 7.00
C TYR A 136 0.31 18.58 6.47
N LEU A 137 0.51 18.60 5.15
CA LEU A 137 1.76 19.06 4.54
C LEU A 137 2.04 20.52 4.91
N HIS A 138 1.05 21.41 4.72
CA HIS A 138 1.19 22.83 5.06
C HIS A 138 1.54 23.05 6.55
N TRP A 139 0.89 22.32 7.45
CA TRP A 139 1.21 22.34 8.88
C TRP A 139 2.64 21.92 9.17
N GLN A 140 3.15 20.91 8.48
CA GLN A 140 4.54 20.44 8.62
C GLN A 140 5.52 21.48 8.05
N GLU A 141 5.21 22.13 6.94
CA GLU A 141 6.00 23.22 6.37
C GLU A 141 6.13 24.40 7.35
N GLN A 142 5.01 24.80 7.94
CA GLN A 142 5.02 25.87 8.96
C GLN A 142 5.92 25.50 10.16
N LYS A 143 5.80 24.26 10.67
CA LYS A 143 6.59 23.79 11.81
C LYS A 143 8.09 23.71 11.52
N ASN A 144 8.46 23.41 10.31
CA ASN A 144 9.86 23.23 9.90
C ASN A 144 10.44 24.47 9.21
N HIS A 145 9.64 25.54 9.04
CA HIS A 145 10.02 26.78 8.35
C HIS A 145 10.65 26.51 6.96
N SER A 146 10.12 25.52 6.22
CA SER A 146 10.63 25.11 4.92
C SER A 146 9.58 24.33 4.13
N LYS A 147 9.64 24.41 2.81
CA LYS A 147 8.79 23.62 1.93
C LYS A 147 9.15 22.15 1.95
N VAL A 148 8.15 21.29 1.78
CA VAL A 148 8.36 19.86 1.59
C VAL A 148 8.96 19.64 0.20
N ALA A 149 10.07 18.92 0.14
CA ALA A 149 10.77 18.53 -1.09
C ALA A 149 10.60 17.05 -1.43
N GLY A 150 10.13 16.23 -0.47
CA GLY A 150 9.93 14.79 -0.71
C GLY A 150 9.10 14.13 0.37
N VAL A 151 8.45 13.04 -0.01
CA VAL A 151 7.59 12.25 0.89
C VAL A 151 7.90 10.77 0.74
N ASN A 152 8.16 10.12 1.87
CA ASN A 152 8.13 8.67 1.97
C ASN A 152 7.01 8.25 2.94
N PHE A 153 5.89 7.77 2.40
CA PHE A 153 4.73 7.36 3.20
C PHE A 153 4.99 6.20 4.16
N ARG A 154 5.97 5.37 3.84
CA ARG A 154 6.33 4.19 4.63
C ARG A 154 7.84 4.00 4.59
N ASN A 155 8.56 4.74 5.41
CA ASN A 155 10.01 4.67 5.47
C ASN A 155 10.50 3.33 6.05
N LYS A 156 10.48 2.33 5.17
CA LYS A 156 10.89 0.95 5.48
C LYS A 156 12.38 0.85 5.80
N ARG A 157 13.19 1.70 5.18
CA ARG A 157 14.65 1.70 5.36
C ARG A 157 15.03 1.95 6.82
N ASP A 158 14.43 2.97 7.44
CA ASP A 158 14.83 3.40 8.78
C ASP A 158 13.99 2.73 9.89
N PHE A 159 12.75 2.34 9.60
CA PHE A 159 11.80 1.83 10.60
C PHE A 159 11.39 0.37 10.40
N GLY A 160 11.87 -0.28 9.34
CA GLY A 160 11.50 -1.64 8.98
C GLY A 160 10.12 -1.73 8.30
N TRP A 161 9.88 -2.87 7.68
CA TRP A 161 8.65 -3.09 6.90
C TRP A 161 7.36 -3.07 7.73
N ARG A 162 7.42 -3.58 8.98
CA ARG A 162 6.24 -3.66 9.85
C ARG A 162 5.76 -2.32 10.38
N ASP A 163 6.63 -1.32 10.47
CA ASP A 163 6.21 -0.02 10.99
C ASP A 163 5.66 0.88 9.88
N HIS A 164 4.72 1.74 10.24
CA HIS A 164 4.18 2.76 9.36
C HIS A 164 4.60 4.13 9.91
N VAL A 165 5.66 4.65 9.34
CA VAL A 165 6.19 5.98 9.65
C VAL A 165 6.34 6.72 8.35
N GLU A 166 5.64 7.84 8.20
CA GLU A 166 5.87 8.77 7.11
C GLU A 166 7.10 9.64 7.40
N THR A 167 7.91 9.88 6.40
CA THR A 167 9.05 10.79 6.46
C THR A 167 8.88 11.87 5.39
N LEU A 168 8.93 13.13 5.84
CA LEU A 168 8.94 14.31 4.98
C LEU A 168 10.35 14.87 4.92
N TYR A 169 10.82 15.16 3.75
CA TYR A 169 12.10 15.84 3.47
C TYR A 169 11.81 17.27 3.08
N PHE A 170 12.63 18.23 3.54
CA PHE A 170 12.42 19.65 3.31
C PHE A 170 13.55 20.25 2.47
N GLU A 171 13.25 21.35 1.76
CA GLU A 171 14.23 22.06 0.93
C GLU A 171 15.47 22.53 1.72
N ASN A 172 15.32 22.81 3.02
CA ASN A 172 16.42 23.18 3.90
C ASN A 172 17.33 22.01 4.32
N GLY A 173 17.18 20.83 3.70
CA GLY A 173 17.94 19.62 3.98
C GLY A 173 17.52 18.85 5.24
N LYS A 174 16.57 19.35 6.03
CA LYS A 174 16.04 18.66 7.20
C LYS A 174 14.99 17.62 6.81
N PHE A 175 14.70 16.72 7.73
CA PHE A 175 13.59 15.78 7.58
C PHE A 175 12.82 15.61 8.90
N THR A 176 11.58 15.19 8.79
CA THR A 176 10.73 14.86 9.95
C THR A 176 10.06 13.52 9.71
N SER A 177 10.21 12.60 10.66
CA SER A 177 9.49 11.34 10.66
C SER A 177 8.32 11.40 11.64
N SER A 178 7.11 11.13 11.16
CA SER A 178 5.86 11.34 11.87
C SER A 178 4.96 10.10 11.78
N ARG A 179 3.98 10.03 12.66
CA ARG A 179 2.87 9.07 12.59
C ARG A 179 1.51 9.77 12.55
N VAL A 180 1.49 11.10 12.47
CA VAL A 180 0.25 11.88 12.54
C VAL A 180 -0.70 11.49 11.42
N PHE A 181 -0.22 11.51 10.18
CA PHE A 181 -1.06 11.15 9.04
C PHE A 181 -1.49 9.68 9.08
N LYS A 182 -0.59 8.78 9.51
CA LYS A 182 -0.92 7.38 9.78
C LYS A 182 -2.06 7.23 10.79
N GLU A 183 -2.00 7.90 11.94
CA GLU A 183 -3.04 7.78 12.97
C GLU A 183 -4.39 8.33 12.48
N LEU A 184 -4.38 9.44 11.73
CA LEU A 184 -5.57 9.96 11.06
C LEU A 184 -6.15 8.95 10.06
N PHE A 185 -5.29 8.31 9.26
CA PHE A 185 -5.68 7.32 8.26
C PHE A 185 -6.29 6.05 8.89
N TYR A 186 -5.61 5.47 9.89
CA TYR A 186 -6.11 4.27 10.57
C TYR A 186 -7.22 4.54 11.59
N GLY A 187 -7.42 5.79 11.98
CA GLY A 187 -8.60 6.24 12.70
C GLY A 187 -9.88 6.23 11.84
N HIS A 188 -9.71 6.05 10.53
CA HIS A 188 -10.76 5.98 9.48
C HIS A 188 -11.60 7.24 9.32
N THR A 189 -11.51 8.23 10.20
CA THR A 189 -12.33 9.46 10.16
C THR A 189 -12.13 10.28 8.88
N VAL A 190 -10.95 10.16 8.26
CA VAL A 190 -10.54 10.89 7.05
C VAL A 190 -10.89 10.18 5.74
N LEU A 191 -11.41 8.94 5.79
CA LEU A 191 -11.69 8.16 4.59
C LEU A 191 -12.87 8.76 3.81
N ARG A 192 -12.85 8.54 2.50
CA ARG A 192 -13.99 8.85 1.61
C ARG A 192 -15.23 8.08 2.06
N PRO A 193 -16.44 8.70 1.99
CA PRO A 193 -17.67 8.02 2.38
C PRO A 193 -17.87 6.67 1.68
N SER A 194 -17.61 6.57 0.38
CA SER A 194 -17.72 5.33 -0.39
C SER A 194 -16.78 4.20 0.07
N CYS A 195 -15.73 4.50 0.85
CA CYS A 195 -14.84 3.47 1.39
C CYS A 195 -15.45 2.68 2.54
N TYR A 196 -16.47 3.21 3.21
CA TYR A 196 -17.19 2.50 4.28
C TYR A 196 -18.20 1.46 3.76
N GLU A 197 -18.55 1.56 2.47
CA GLU A 197 -19.50 0.66 1.79
C GLU A 197 -18.85 0.04 0.54
N CYS A 198 -17.53 -0.11 0.57
CA CYS A 198 -16.76 -0.55 -0.59
C CYS A 198 -17.05 -2.02 -0.94
N PRO A 199 -17.59 -2.32 -2.14
CA PRO A 199 -17.95 -3.68 -2.53
C PRO A 199 -16.73 -4.57 -2.80
N TYR A 200 -15.53 -3.99 -2.91
CA TYR A 200 -14.30 -4.71 -3.21
C TYR A 200 -13.51 -5.12 -1.95
N LYS A 201 -14.09 -4.98 -0.77
CA LYS A 201 -13.48 -5.46 0.48
C LYS A 201 -13.92 -6.87 0.78
N SER A 202 -13.39 -7.77 0.00
CA SER A 202 -13.60 -9.22 0.08
C SER A 202 -12.36 -9.90 -0.53
N VAL A 203 -12.38 -11.23 -0.58
CA VAL A 203 -11.35 -12.02 -1.30
C VAL A 203 -11.53 -12.01 -2.81
N MET A 204 -12.71 -11.59 -3.29
CA MET A 204 -13.01 -11.50 -4.72
C MET A 204 -12.67 -10.12 -5.24
N HIS A 205 -11.63 -10.04 -6.02
CA HIS A 205 -11.08 -8.81 -6.56
C HIS A 205 -11.25 -8.72 -8.08
N PRO A 206 -11.40 -7.50 -8.65
CA PRO A 206 -11.55 -7.31 -10.09
C PRO A 206 -10.23 -7.42 -10.88
N GLY A 207 -9.07 -7.34 -10.20
CA GLY A 207 -7.76 -7.54 -10.81
C GLY A 207 -7.50 -9.01 -11.14
N ASP A 208 -6.63 -9.27 -12.10
CA ASP A 208 -6.19 -10.62 -12.42
C ASP A 208 -5.20 -11.14 -11.36
N ILE A 209 -4.42 -10.22 -10.79
CA ILE A 209 -3.63 -10.41 -9.58
C ILE A 209 -3.96 -9.28 -8.59
N THR A 210 -4.11 -9.65 -7.31
CA THR A 210 -4.20 -8.68 -6.19
C THR A 210 -2.94 -8.76 -5.34
N ILE A 211 -2.34 -7.61 -5.04
CA ILE A 211 -1.11 -7.54 -4.25
C ILE A 211 -1.28 -6.77 -2.95
N ALA A 212 -0.54 -7.16 -1.91
CA ALA A 212 -0.53 -6.49 -0.62
C ALA A 212 0.77 -6.73 0.16
N ASP A 213 0.89 -6.09 1.33
CA ASP A 213 1.78 -6.55 2.40
C ASP A 213 1.24 -7.87 2.95
N TYR A 214 2.09 -8.87 3.17
CA TYR A 214 1.65 -10.14 3.76
C TYR A 214 1.65 -10.05 5.29
N TRP A 215 0.63 -9.43 5.87
CA TRP A 215 0.45 -9.44 7.32
C TRP A 215 0.08 -10.83 7.81
N GLY A 216 0.79 -11.32 8.83
CA GLY A 216 0.65 -12.70 9.33
C GLY A 216 1.67 -13.68 8.75
N ILE A 217 2.64 -13.22 7.95
CA ILE A 217 3.68 -14.06 7.36
C ILE A 217 4.48 -14.84 8.40
N GLU A 218 4.64 -14.31 9.60
CA GLU A 218 5.33 -14.99 10.73
C GLU A 218 4.64 -16.28 11.18
N LYS A 219 3.36 -16.46 10.77
CA LYS A 219 2.60 -17.70 11.02
C LYS A 219 2.50 -18.56 9.76
N ALA A 220 2.20 -17.92 8.61
CA ALA A 220 1.98 -18.61 7.34
C ALA A 220 3.28 -19.21 6.76
N ALA A 221 4.39 -18.51 6.86
CA ALA A 221 5.70 -18.91 6.38
C ALA A 221 6.80 -18.19 7.16
N PRO A 222 7.14 -18.65 8.39
CA PRO A 222 8.10 -17.99 9.28
C PRO A 222 9.48 -17.75 8.64
N GLU A 223 9.91 -18.63 7.74
CA GLU A 223 11.16 -18.54 6.99
C GLU A 223 11.21 -17.35 6.01
N PHE A 224 10.05 -16.78 5.68
CA PHE A 224 9.95 -15.56 4.86
C PHE A 224 10.10 -14.28 5.69
N ASP A 225 9.95 -14.36 7.01
CA ASP A 225 9.88 -13.21 7.89
C ASP A 225 11.24 -12.66 8.29
N ASP A 226 11.72 -11.66 7.58
CA ASP A 226 12.97 -10.95 7.82
C ASP A 226 12.79 -9.44 8.07
N ASN A 227 11.55 -8.96 8.19
CA ASN A 227 11.17 -7.55 8.33
C ASN A 227 11.62 -6.63 7.17
N LYS A 228 11.98 -7.20 6.01
CA LYS A 228 12.35 -6.43 4.81
C LYS A 228 11.18 -6.28 3.81
N GLY A 229 10.08 -6.98 4.03
CA GLY A 229 8.87 -6.98 3.22
C GLY A 229 8.64 -8.29 2.47
N VAL A 230 7.40 -8.80 2.58
CA VAL A 230 6.89 -9.95 1.84
C VAL A 230 5.58 -9.54 1.18
N SER A 231 5.46 -9.72 -0.12
CA SER A 231 4.21 -9.49 -0.83
C SER A 231 3.24 -10.65 -0.61
N LEU A 232 2.00 -10.33 -0.23
CA LEU A 232 0.85 -11.20 -0.45
C LEU A 232 0.46 -11.08 -1.91
N VAL A 233 0.30 -12.19 -2.59
CA VAL A 233 -0.17 -12.28 -3.98
C VAL A 233 -1.38 -13.18 -4.01
N LEU A 234 -2.52 -12.63 -4.45
CA LEU A 234 -3.73 -13.38 -4.75
C LEU A 234 -3.83 -13.47 -6.28
N VAL A 235 -3.73 -14.66 -6.81
CA VAL A 235 -3.93 -14.94 -8.25
C VAL A 235 -5.40 -15.27 -8.43
N ASN A 236 -6.13 -14.42 -9.15
CA ASN A 236 -7.60 -14.43 -9.15
C ASN A 236 -8.21 -15.20 -10.32
N ASN A 237 -7.44 -15.40 -11.40
CA ASN A 237 -7.90 -16.08 -12.63
C ASN A 237 -6.72 -16.62 -13.44
N GLU A 238 -7.01 -17.18 -14.59
CA GLU A 238 -6.03 -17.79 -15.50
C GLU A 238 -5.03 -16.77 -16.08
N THR A 239 -5.49 -15.55 -16.44
CA THR A 239 -4.60 -14.46 -16.88
C THR A 239 -3.57 -14.12 -15.80
N GLY A 240 -4.01 -14.00 -14.55
CA GLY A 240 -3.13 -13.79 -13.41
C GLY A 240 -2.18 -14.96 -13.15
N GLU A 241 -2.63 -16.20 -13.35
CA GLU A 241 -1.78 -17.36 -13.21
C GLU A 241 -0.67 -17.37 -14.26
N ASN A 242 -1.01 -17.16 -15.52
CA ASN A 242 -0.05 -17.10 -16.63
C ASN A 242 0.99 -15.99 -16.39
N ALA A 243 0.55 -14.80 -15.97
CA ALA A 243 1.45 -13.69 -15.65
C ALA A 243 2.37 -14.01 -14.46
N PHE A 244 1.86 -14.69 -13.43
CA PHE A 244 2.66 -15.09 -12.28
C PHE A 244 3.70 -16.16 -12.62
N GLU A 245 3.33 -17.17 -13.44
CA GLU A 245 4.26 -18.21 -13.92
C GLU A 245 5.45 -17.60 -14.68
N GLN A 246 5.20 -16.59 -15.55
CA GLN A 246 6.23 -15.93 -16.34
C GLN A 246 7.29 -15.18 -15.53
N VAL A 247 7.04 -14.89 -14.25
CA VAL A 247 7.95 -14.13 -13.37
C VAL A 247 8.49 -14.93 -12.20
N LYS A 248 8.11 -16.19 -12.03
CA LYS A 248 8.52 -17.04 -10.91
C LYS A 248 10.02 -17.21 -10.78
N ASP A 249 10.74 -17.22 -11.88
CA ASP A 249 12.21 -17.31 -11.92
C ASP A 249 12.90 -16.11 -11.26
N LYS A 250 12.26 -14.94 -11.24
CA LYS A 250 12.74 -13.71 -10.57
C LYS A 250 12.41 -13.67 -9.06
N LEU A 251 11.63 -14.65 -8.59
CA LEU A 251 11.01 -14.61 -7.26
C LEU A 251 11.49 -15.76 -6.35
N ILE A 252 11.50 -15.49 -5.05
CA ILE A 252 11.42 -16.49 -3.99
C ILE A 252 9.96 -16.50 -3.56
N TRP A 253 9.30 -17.63 -3.69
CA TRP A 253 7.86 -17.73 -3.45
C TRP A 253 7.46 -19.01 -2.74
N LYS A 254 6.33 -18.97 -2.06
CA LYS A 254 5.70 -20.11 -1.41
C LYS A 254 4.19 -19.98 -1.52
N GLN A 255 3.53 -21.04 -1.95
CA GLN A 255 2.07 -21.10 -1.88
C GLN A 255 1.63 -21.25 -0.42
N THR A 256 0.63 -20.50 -0.01
CA THR A 256 0.08 -20.48 1.35
C THR A 256 -1.44 -20.63 1.31
N LYS A 257 -2.06 -20.76 2.48
CA LYS A 257 -3.51 -20.86 2.58
C LYS A 257 -4.15 -19.47 2.64
N LEU A 258 -5.35 -19.35 2.12
CA LEU A 258 -6.11 -18.10 2.14
C LEU A 258 -6.38 -17.64 3.59
N GLU A 259 -6.70 -18.59 4.48
CA GLU A 259 -7.02 -18.33 5.89
C GLU A 259 -5.85 -17.64 6.62
N ASP A 260 -4.60 -17.99 6.27
CA ASP A 260 -3.39 -17.43 6.87
C ASP A 260 -3.09 -15.99 6.40
N SER A 261 -3.70 -15.57 5.29
CA SER A 261 -3.52 -14.26 4.67
C SER A 261 -4.63 -13.25 4.96
N MET A 262 -5.68 -13.68 5.66
CA MET A 262 -6.89 -12.90 5.88
C MET A 262 -6.65 -11.67 6.77
N GLN A 263 -6.51 -10.52 6.14
CA GLN A 263 -6.42 -9.21 6.78
C GLN A 263 -7.75 -8.46 6.69
N PRO A 264 -8.01 -7.45 7.56
CA PRO A 264 -9.33 -6.81 7.65
C PRO A 264 -9.95 -6.36 6.31
N PRO A 265 -9.19 -5.73 5.36
CA PRO A 265 -9.78 -5.32 4.09
C PRO A 265 -10.20 -6.46 3.15
N LEU A 266 -9.75 -7.69 3.41
CA LEU A 266 -10.21 -8.89 2.68
C LEU A 266 -11.48 -9.49 3.27
N LYS A 267 -11.97 -8.98 4.41
CA LYS A 267 -13.15 -9.50 5.11
C LYS A 267 -14.38 -8.63 4.90
N ALA A 268 -14.23 -7.32 5.13
CA ALA A 268 -15.34 -6.37 5.05
C ALA A 268 -14.82 -4.92 4.97
N PRO A 269 -15.65 -3.96 4.54
CA PRO A 269 -15.40 -2.54 4.73
C PRO A 269 -15.24 -2.17 6.21
N PHE A 270 -14.39 -1.17 6.48
CA PHE A 270 -14.31 -0.62 7.83
C PHE A 270 -15.59 0.16 8.15
N PRO A 271 -16.16 0.03 9.35
CA PRO A 271 -17.33 0.81 9.73
C PRO A 271 -17.02 2.31 9.77
N LYS A 272 -18.02 3.14 9.44
CA LYS A 272 -17.90 4.61 9.63
C LYS A 272 -17.72 4.88 11.12
N PRO A 273 -16.62 5.57 11.54
CA PRO A 273 -16.40 5.87 12.96
C PRO A 273 -17.45 6.81 13.53
N ALA A 274 -17.91 6.54 14.74
CA ALA A 274 -18.92 7.38 15.42
C ALA A 274 -18.47 8.84 15.61
N ASN A 275 -17.17 9.08 15.76
CA ASN A 275 -16.60 10.42 15.94
C ASN A 275 -16.23 11.12 14.61
N ARG A 276 -16.65 10.59 13.45
CA ARG A 276 -16.30 11.16 12.15
C ARG A 276 -16.83 12.58 11.96
N GLU A 277 -18.07 12.83 12.34
CA GLU A 277 -18.68 14.17 12.22
C GLU A 277 -17.98 15.18 13.12
N GLN A 278 -17.67 14.78 14.35
CA GLN A 278 -16.89 15.61 15.27
C GLN A 278 -15.49 15.89 14.71
N PHE A 279 -14.84 14.91 14.10
CA PHE A 279 -13.54 15.12 13.43
C PHE A 279 -13.63 16.21 12.36
N TRP A 280 -14.63 16.16 11.47
CA TRP A 280 -14.78 17.11 10.40
C TRP A 280 -15.13 18.51 10.92
N SER A 281 -15.98 18.61 11.94
CA SER A 281 -16.27 19.88 12.62
C SER A 281 -15.00 20.47 13.24
N ASP A 282 -14.20 19.67 13.94
CA ASP A 282 -12.93 20.13 14.51
C ASP A 282 -11.92 20.51 13.41
N PHE A 283 -11.83 19.73 12.33
CA PHE A 283 -10.93 19.98 11.20
C PHE A 283 -11.25 21.31 10.48
N GLU A 284 -12.50 21.68 10.40
CA GLU A 284 -12.94 22.92 9.74
C GLU A 284 -12.86 24.16 10.64
N ASN A 285 -13.05 23.99 11.95
CA ASN A 285 -13.18 25.11 12.89
C ASN A 285 -12.00 25.26 13.87
N LYS A 286 -11.03 24.33 13.88
CA LYS A 286 -9.86 24.38 14.76
C LYS A 286 -8.57 24.36 13.96
N SER A 287 -7.45 24.71 14.60
CA SER A 287 -6.12 24.58 13.99
C SER A 287 -5.78 23.12 13.71
N PHE A 288 -4.94 22.86 12.71
CA PHE A 288 -4.46 21.49 12.44
C PHE A 288 -3.62 20.95 13.60
N GLU A 289 -2.94 21.79 14.36
CA GLU A 289 -2.24 21.41 15.60
C GLU A 289 -3.22 20.77 16.62
N TYR A 290 -4.42 21.33 16.77
CA TYR A 290 -5.47 20.74 17.61
C TYR A 290 -5.91 19.36 17.06
N VAL A 291 -6.14 19.27 15.76
CA VAL A 291 -6.53 18.01 15.09
C VAL A 291 -5.45 16.94 15.29
N ALA A 292 -4.19 17.30 15.09
CA ALA A 292 -3.04 16.41 15.26
C ALA A 292 -2.92 15.92 16.71
N LYS A 293 -3.15 16.79 17.72
CA LYS A 293 -3.18 16.39 19.13
C LYS A 293 -4.33 15.47 19.47
N LYS A 294 -5.53 15.78 18.99
CA LYS A 294 -6.75 15.03 19.36
C LYS A 294 -6.87 13.70 18.61
N TYR A 295 -6.51 13.66 17.30
CA TYR A 295 -6.74 12.53 16.41
C TYR A 295 -5.46 11.93 15.83
N GLY A 296 -4.39 12.72 15.73
CA GLY A 296 -3.12 12.30 15.10
C GLY A 296 -2.11 11.67 16.05
N GLY A 297 -2.52 11.37 17.27
CA GLY A 297 -1.70 10.60 18.23
C GLY A 297 -0.50 11.35 18.82
N ILE A 298 -0.42 12.69 18.71
CA ILE A 298 0.62 13.49 19.36
C ILE A 298 0.12 14.08 20.69
N GLY A 299 1.08 14.37 21.60
CA GLY A 299 0.85 14.99 22.91
C GLY A 299 1.13 14.05 24.07
N PHE A 300 1.38 14.63 25.24
CA PHE A 300 1.92 13.98 26.43
C PHE A 300 1.22 12.65 26.81
N LYS A 301 -0.11 12.58 26.73
CA LYS A 301 -0.88 11.36 27.04
C LYS A 301 -0.61 10.22 26.04
N ASN A 302 -0.34 10.55 24.79
CA ASN A 302 -0.08 9.56 23.73
C ASN A 302 1.39 9.15 23.72
N ASP A 303 2.29 10.07 24.05
CA ASP A 303 3.72 9.79 24.21
C ASP A 303 3.95 8.85 25.40
N ALA A 304 3.27 9.06 26.53
CA ALA A 304 3.27 8.15 27.67
C ALA A 304 2.72 6.76 27.32
N LYS A 305 1.58 6.68 26.59
CA LYS A 305 1.04 5.39 26.09
C LYS A 305 2.01 4.69 25.12
N SER A 306 2.65 5.44 24.25
CA SER A 306 3.66 4.92 23.30
C SER A 306 4.88 4.38 24.04
N PHE A 307 5.36 5.11 25.04
CA PHE A 307 6.47 4.70 25.90
C PHE A 307 6.14 3.42 26.68
N MET A 308 4.96 3.35 27.29
CA MET A 308 4.49 2.14 27.98
C MET A 308 4.34 0.93 27.05
N ARG A 309 3.88 1.13 25.81
CA ARG A 309 3.85 0.05 24.80
C ARG A 309 5.25 -0.43 24.42
N LYS A 310 6.23 0.49 24.30
CA LYS A 310 7.64 0.12 24.04
C LYS A 310 8.23 -0.69 25.21
N ILE A 311 7.96 -0.30 26.46
CA ILE A 311 8.37 -1.04 27.64
C ILE A 311 7.75 -2.44 27.64
N LYS A 312 6.42 -2.56 27.46
CA LYS A 312 5.73 -3.86 27.39
C LYS A 312 6.30 -4.76 26.29
N ARG A 313 6.63 -4.21 25.11
CA ARG A 313 7.28 -4.97 24.03
C ARG A 313 8.70 -5.44 24.39
N LYS A 314 9.49 -4.60 25.08
CA LYS A 314 10.83 -5.00 25.56
C LYS A 314 10.72 -6.11 26.60
N ILE A 315 9.82 -5.98 27.57
CA ILE A 315 9.59 -7.03 28.60
C ILE A 315 9.14 -8.34 27.92
N LYS A 316 8.18 -8.29 26.98
CA LYS A 316 7.73 -9.51 26.28
C LYS A 316 8.86 -10.18 25.48
N LYS A 317 9.78 -9.40 24.89
CA LYS A 317 10.96 -9.95 24.19
C LYS A 317 11.97 -10.57 25.17
N LEU A 318 12.13 -10.04 26.38
CA LEU A 318 13.02 -10.59 27.40
C LEU A 318 12.45 -11.89 27.99
N VAL A 319 11.16 -11.95 28.26
CA VAL A 319 10.46 -13.15 28.75
C VAL A 319 10.55 -14.30 27.73
N VAL A 320 10.34 -14.01 26.43
CA VAL A 320 10.46 -15.03 25.36
C VAL A 320 11.91 -15.51 25.18
N LYS A 321 12.92 -14.64 25.40
CA LYS A 321 14.32 -15.04 25.36
C LYS A 321 14.75 -15.83 26.63
N GLY A 322 14.18 -15.51 27.81
CA GLY A 322 14.44 -16.23 29.05
C GLY A 322 13.86 -17.64 29.07
N GLY A 323 12.65 -17.82 28.47
CA GLY A 323 12.01 -19.15 28.39
C GLY A 323 12.69 -20.15 27.45
N LYS A 324 13.57 -19.70 26.54
CA LYS A 324 14.35 -20.60 25.66
C LYS A 324 15.69 -21.07 26.25
N ARG A 325 16.08 -20.58 27.43
CA ARG A 325 17.34 -21.00 28.10
C ARG A 325 17.19 -22.15 29.09
N ASN A 326 15.98 -22.61 29.40
CA ASN A 326 15.74 -23.65 30.40
C ASN A 326 15.30 -25.01 29.83
N THR A 327 15.56 -25.32 28.56
CA THR A 327 15.25 -26.64 27.97
C THR A 327 16.44 -27.29 27.30
N SER A 328 17.66 -27.01 27.78
CA SER A 328 18.86 -27.76 27.37
C SER A 328 19.69 -28.10 28.60
N THR A 329 19.16 -28.97 29.45
CA THR A 329 19.92 -29.81 30.37
C THR A 329 18.94 -30.85 30.96
N ILE A 330 18.85 -32.00 30.36
CA ILE A 330 18.84 -33.34 30.92
C ILE A 330 18.94 -34.30 29.73
#